data_3eeb7d6a9e3f1902a69f56fa7a41379f
#
_entry.id   3eeb7d6a9e3f1902a69f56fa7a41379f
#
_cell.length_a   1.000
_cell.length_b   1.000
_cell.length_c   1.000
_cell.angle_alpha   90.00
_cell.angle_beta   90.00
_cell.angle_gamma   90.00
#
_symmetry.space_group_name_H-M   'P 1'
#
loop_
_entity.id
_entity.type
_entity.pdbx_description
1 polymer ?
#
loop_
_entity_poly.entity_id
_entity_poly.type
_entity_poly.pdbx_seq_one_letter_code
_entity_poly.pdbx_strand_id
1 'polypeptide(L)'
;VATIPSAGGVEDVVMRILAAGEPIPLEKLGLTPHNRERVEKTVSKPYGLFYVCGPTGSGKTTTLHSILKFLNTPDTKIWTAEDPVEITQKGLRQVQINKKAGIDFALVMRAFLRADPDIIMVGESRDKETVSMGVEASLTGHLVFSTLHTNSAPESIVRLLDMGMDPFNFADALLGILAQRLAKRLCDCKQA
;
A
#
# COMPACT_ATOMS: atom_id res chain seq x y z
N VAL A 1 17.93 10.59 0.02
CA VAL A 1 18.80 11.69 -0.43
C VAL A 1 19.21 11.39 -1.86
N ALA A 2 19.03 12.33 -2.76
CA ALA A 2 19.56 12.28 -4.11
C ALA A 2 20.47 13.48 -4.33
N THR A 3 21.62 13.26 -4.96
CA THR A 3 22.54 14.31 -5.39
C THR A 3 22.53 14.37 -6.91
N ILE A 4 22.48 15.57 -7.46
CA ILE A 4 22.48 15.81 -8.91
C ILE A 4 23.67 16.74 -9.19
N PRO A 5 24.69 16.29 -9.91
CA PRO A 5 25.80 17.14 -10.31
C PRO A 5 25.29 18.22 -11.28
N SER A 6 25.65 19.47 -11.04
CA SER A 6 25.32 20.61 -11.88
C SER A 6 26.56 21.27 -12.47
N ALA A 7 26.38 22.17 -13.43
CA ALA A 7 27.49 22.89 -14.07
C ALA A 7 28.27 23.71 -13.04
N GLY A 8 29.61 23.74 -13.18
CA GLY A 8 30.50 24.48 -12.27
C GLY A 8 31.02 23.68 -11.08
N GLY A 9 30.81 22.34 -11.04
CA GLY A 9 31.39 21.48 -10.01
C GLY A 9 30.66 21.52 -8.66
N VAL A 10 29.41 22.04 -8.66
CA VAL A 10 28.53 22.01 -7.50
C VAL A 10 27.50 20.87 -7.63
N GLU A 11 26.97 20.41 -6.51
CA GLU A 11 25.92 19.38 -6.47
C GLU A 11 24.66 19.92 -5.81
N ASP A 12 23.53 19.67 -6.43
CA ASP A 12 22.22 19.88 -5.81
C ASP A 12 21.84 18.66 -4.98
N VAL A 13 21.33 18.88 -3.78
CA VAL A 13 20.91 17.81 -2.88
C VAL A 13 19.41 17.89 -2.63
N VAL A 14 18.72 16.82 -2.96
CA VAL A 14 17.30 16.66 -2.64
C VAL A 14 17.15 15.67 -1.49
N MET A 15 16.60 16.14 -0.38
CA MET A 15 16.33 15.32 0.79
C MET A 15 14.83 15.23 1.04
N ARG A 16 14.32 14.01 1.11
CA ARG A 16 12.96 13.74 1.61
C ARG A 16 13.06 13.52 3.11
N ILE A 17 12.43 14.38 3.88
CA ILE A 17 12.27 14.19 5.33
C ILE A 17 11.07 13.29 5.52
N LEU A 18 11.31 12.10 6.09
CA LEU A 18 10.24 11.18 6.45
C LEU A 18 9.68 11.62 7.80
N ALA A 19 8.37 11.79 7.88
CA ALA A 19 7.71 12.11 9.14
C ALA A 19 7.76 10.89 10.05
N ALA A 20 8.54 10.97 11.13
CA ALA A 20 8.46 9.99 12.21
C ALA A 20 7.15 10.24 12.97
N GLY A 21 6.21 9.33 12.86
CA GLY A 21 4.92 9.43 13.55
C GLY A 21 4.18 8.11 13.57
N GLU A 22 3.30 7.95 14.55
CA GLU A 22 2.38 6.82 14.57
C GLU A 22 1.37 6.93 13.42
N PRO A 23 0.94 5.80 12.82
CA PRO A 23 -0.09 5.82 11.79
C PRO A 23 -1.39 6.40 12.33
N ILE A 24 -2.05 7.19 11.49
CA ILE A 24 -3.34 7.79 11.80
C ILE A 24 -4.35 6.65 12.03
N PRO A 25 -5.14 6.67 13.11
CA PRO A 25 -6.22 5.71 13.29
C PRO A 25 -7.23 5.76 12.13
N LEU A 26 -7.78 4.61 11.74
CA LEU A 26 -8.67 4.48 10.57
C LEU A 26 -9.88 5.43 10.64
N GLU A 27 -10.42 5.63 11.84
CA GLU A 27 -11.55 6.56 12.11
C GLU A 27 -11.19 8.04 11.91
N LYS A 28 -9.89 8.38 11.90
CA LYS A 28 -9.39 9.75 11.71
C LYS A 28 -8.92 10.05 10.28
N LEU A 29 -9.03 9.11 9.36
CA LEU A 29 -8.65 9.31 7.95
C LEU A 29 -9.57 10.27 7.18
N GLY A 30 -10.69 10.68 7.75
CA GLY A 30 -11.64 11.56 7.08
C GLY A 30 -12.55 10.85 6.07
N LEU A 31 -12.64 9.54 6.12
CA LEU A 31 -13.63 8.78 5.36
C LEU A 31 -15.04 9.10 5.85
N THR A 32 -16.02 9.12 4.91
CA THR A 32 -17.42 9.18 5.34
C THR A 32 -17.77 7.93 6.16
N PRO A 33 -18.75 8.00 7.09
CA PRO A 33 -19.13 6.84 7.89
C PRO A 33 -19.46 5.60 7.06
N HIS A 34 -20.17 5.79 5.95
CA HIS A 34 -20.50 4.71 5.01
C HIS A 34 -19.25 4.09 4.38
N ASN A 35 -18.30 4.90 3.90
CA ASN A 35 -17.07 4.39 3.29
C ASN A 35 -16.17 3.71 4.33
N ARG A 36 -16.11 4.25 5.55
CA ARG A 36 -15.36 3.63 6.64
C ARG A 36 -15.89 2.23 6.96
N GLU A 37 -17.18 2.10 7.17
CA GLU A 37 -17.83 0.81 7.45
C GLU A 37 -17.54 -0.22 6.34
N ARG A 38 -17.64 0.20 5.07
CA ARG A 38 -17.32 -0.66 3.92
C ARG A 38 -15.86 -1.09 3.92
N VAL A 39 -14.92 -0.18 4.18
CA VAL A 39 -13.49 -0.51 4.28
C VAL A 39 -13.26 -1.49 5.42
N GLU A 40 -13.72 -1.17 6.64
CA GLU A 40 -13.58 -2.04 7.82
C GLU A 40 -14.10 -3.46 7.55
N LYS A 41 -15.31 -3.57 7.00
CA LYS A 41 -15.92 -4.87 6.63
C LYS A 41 -15.11 -5.62 5.58
N THR A 42 -14.55 -4.91 4.60
CA THR A 42 -13.80 -5.54 3.51
C THR A 42 -12.43 -6.02 3.97
N VAL A 43 -11.71 -5.18 4.73
CA VAL A 43 -10.35 -5.51 5.19
C VAL A 43 -10.33 -6.49 6.37
N SER A 44 -11.47 -6.74 7.02
CA SER A 44 -11.60 -7.76 8.07
C SER A 44 -11.85 -9.17 7.52
N LYS A 45 -11.80 -9.37 6.20
CA LYS A 45 -11.85 -10.69 5.60
C LYS A 45 -10.56 -11.47 5.92
N PRO A 46 -10.64 -12.80 6.08
CA PRO A 46 -9.47 -13.58 6.45
C PRO A 46 -8.42 -13.69 5.35
N TYR A 47 -8.80 -13.55 4.09
CA TYR A 47 -7.92 -13.60 2.91
C TYR A 47 -8.52 -12.79 1.77
N GLY A 48 -7.69 -12.51 0.78
CA GLY A 48 -8.05 -11.80 -0.44
C GLY A 48 -7.13 -10.61 -0.70
N LEU A 49 -7.38 -9.88 -1.77
CA LEU A 49 -6.55 -8.80 -2.27
C LEU A 49 -7.30 -7.46 -2.21
N PHE A 50 -6.71 -6.46 -1.55
CA PHE A 50 -7.27 -5.13 -1.45
C PHE A 50 -6.28 -4.09 -1.95
N TYR A 51 -6.72 -3.24 -2.87
CA TYR A 51 -5.90 -2.16 -3.42
C TYR A 51 -6.33 -0.78 -2.93
N VAL A 52 -5.32 0.08 -2.73
CA VAL A 52 -5.54 1.54 -2.60
C VAL A 52 -4.93 2.21 -3.83
N CYS A 53 -5.73 2.94 -4.60
CA CYS A 53 -5.26 3.62 -5.79
C CYS A 53 -5.44 5.14 -5.71
N GLY A 54 -4.64 5.85 -6.50
CA GLY A 54 -4.62 7.30 -6.58
C GLY A 54 -3.26 7.83 -7.02
N PRO A 55 -3.16 9.12 -7.38
CA PRO A 55 -1.91 9.74 -7.77
C PRO A 55 -0.91 9.79 -6.61
N THR A 56 0.31 10.19 -6.92
CA THR A 56 1.33 10.49 -5.90
C THR A 56 0.82 11.59 -4.96
N GLY A 57 1.05 11.43 -3.66
CA GLY A 57 0.60 12.38 -2.65
C GLY A 57 -0.89 12.28 -2.29
N SER A 58 -1.64 11.27 -2.78
CA SER A 58 -3.04 11.07 -2.39
C SER A 58 -3.24 10.38 -1.05
N GLY A 59 -2.17 10.04 -0.32
CA GLY A 59 -2.25 9.43 1.01
C GLY A 59 -2.39 7.91 1.02
N LYS A 60 -2.05 7.20 -0.07
CA LYS A 60 -2.16 5.73 -0.16
C LYS A 60 -1.41 5.02 0.97
N THR A 61 -0.14 5.37 1.17
CA THR A 61 0.70 4.81 2.25
C THR A 61 0.06 5.04 3.62
N THR A 62 -0.40 6.27 3.88
CA THR A 62 -1.08 6.62 5.13
C THR A 62 -2.32 5.76 5.36
N THR A 63 -3.15 5.57 4.32
CA THR A 63 -4.37 4.75 4.40
C THR A 63 -4.04 3.28 4.66
N LEU A 64 -3.05 2.72 3.95
CA LEU A 64 -2.61 1.34 4.18
C LEU A 64 -2.09 1.16 5.61
N HIS A 65 -1.24 2.05 6.08
CA HIS A 65 -0.74 1.96 7.46
C HIS A 65 -1.83 2.14 8.51
N SER A 66 -2.88 2.92 8.23
CA SER A 66 -4.06 3.03 9.12
C SER A 66 -4.88 1.74 9.14
N ILE A 67 -5.03 1.07 7.99
CA ILE A 67 -5.66 -0.25 7.88
C ILE A 67 -4.82 -1.30 8.63
N LEU A 68 -3.50 -1.32 8.42
CA LEU A 68 -2.63 -2.25 9.13
C LEU A 68 -2.66 -2.02 10.65
N LYS A 69 -2.73 -0.76 11.11
CA LYS A 69 -2.90 -0.44 12.54
C LYS A 69 -4.21 -1.00 13.09
N PHE A 70 -5.28 -0.93 12.33
CA PHE A 70 -6.59 -1.47 12.69
C PHE A 70 -6.57 -3.01 12.81
N LEU A 71 -5.80 -3.69 11.95
CA LEU A 71 -5.69 -5.15 11.90
C LEU A 71 -4.59 -5.73 12.81
N ASN A 72 -3.69 -4.89 13.32
CA ASN A 72 -2.52 -5.31 14.07
C ASN A 72 -2.88 -5.72 15.50
N THR A 73 -3.01 -7.01 15.72
CA THR A 73 -3.23 -7.63 17.03
C THR A 73 -1.99 -8.44 17.43
N PRO A 74 -1.85 -8.84 18.72
CA PRO A 74 -0.74 -9.69 19.14
C PRO A 74 -0.66 -11.04 18.41
N ASP A 75 -1.79 -11.55 17.93
CA ASP A 75 -1.90 -12.84 17.25
C ASP A 75 -1.78 -12.73 15.72
N THR A 76 -1.68 -11.52 15.17
CA THR A 76 -1.63 -11.29 13.72
C THR A 76 -0.20 -11.06 13.25
N LYS A 77 0.27 -11.88 12.32
CA LYS A 77 1.61 -11.77 11.75
C LYS A 77 1.58 -10.96 10.46
N ILE A 78 2.03 -9.72 10.54
CA ILE A 78 2.01 -8.76 9.42
C ILE A 78 3.41 -8.53 8.87
N TRP A 79 3.60 -8.75 7.57
CA TRP A 79 4.81 -8.43 6.84
C TRP A 79 4.56 -7.33 5.80
N THR A 80 5.47 -6.39 5.69
CA THR A 80 5.40 -5.33 4.68
C THR A 80 6.69 -5.24 3.86
N ALA A 81 6.54 -4.95 2.57
CA ALA A 81 7.63 -4.61 1.65
C ALA A 81 7.41 -3.19 1.13
N GLU A 82 8.35 -2.28 1.37
CA GLU A 82 8.16 -0.84 1.13
C GLU A 82 9.40 -0.19 0.48
N ASP A 83 9.18 0.84 -0.35
CA ASP A 83 10.26 1.56 -1.05
C ASP A 83 10.04 3.09 -0.99
N PRO A 84 10.52 3.77 0.08
CA PRO A 84 11.08 3.26 1.33
C PRO A 84 10.00 3.00 2.42
N VAL A 85 10.41 2.49 3.59
CA VAL A 85 9.58 2.50 4.81
C VAL A 85 9.42 3.93 5.28
N GLU A 86 8.20 4.48 5.16
CA GLU A 86 7.89 5.87 5.56
C GLU A 86 7.34 5.95 7.00
N ILE A 87 6.57 4.95 7.42
CA ILE A 87 5.91 4.89 8.73
C ILE A 87 6.30 3.60 9.42
N THR A 88 7.00 3.69 10.54
CA THR A 88 7.35 2.52 11.35
C THR A 88 6.23 2.18 12.33
N GLN A 89 5.81 0.92 12.37
CA GLN A 89 4.78 0.45 13.29
C GLN A 89 5.28 -0.71 14.15
N LYS A 90 5.06 -0.61 15.46
CA LYS A 90 5.32 -1.72 16.39
C LYS A 90 4.39 -2.90 16.03
N GLY A 91 4.95 -4.10 16.01
CA GLY A 91 4.21 -5.34 15.70
C GLY A 91 4.32 -5.76 14.23
N LEU A 92 4.63 -4.84 13.31
CA LEU A 92 4.87 -5.15 11.90
C LEU A 92 6.33 -5.57 11.65
N ARG A 93 6.51 -6.46 10.69
CA ARG A 93 7.81 -6.84 10.15
C ARG A 93 7.98 -6.14 8.80
N GLN A 94 8.65 -4.98 8.82
CA GLN A 94 8.76 -4.07 7.67
C GLN A 94 10.10 -4.26 6.97
N VAL A 95 10.06 -4.65 5.70
CA VAL A 95 11.23 -4.84 4.84
C VAL A 95 11.34 -3.68 3.87
N GLN A 96 12.47 -2.97 3.92
CA GLN A 96 12.75 -1.92 2.96
C GLN A 96 13.40 -2.50 1.71
N ILE A 97 12.85 -2.18 0.54
CA ILE A 97 13.41 -2.53 -0.75
C ILE A 97 14.77 -1.84 -0.95
N ASN A 98 15.73 -2.60 -1.43
CA ASN A 98 17.07 -2.09 -1.77
C ASN A 98 17.56 -2.72 -3.08
N LYS A 99 17.20 -2.08 -4.18
CA LYS A 99 17.55 -2.56 -5.53
C LYS A 99 19.05 -2.68 -5.76
N LYS A 100 19.87 -1.83 -5.11
CA LYS A 100 21.34 -1.89 -5.20
C LYS A 100 21.91 -3.18 -4.56
N ALA A 101 21.22 -3.70 -3.57
CA ALA A 101 21.55 -4.97 -2.91
C ALA A 101 20.81 -6.17 -3.52
N GLY A 102 20.07 -5.99 -4.62
CA GLY A 102 19.26 -7.04 -5.26
C GLY A 102 17.97 -7.39 -4.50
N ILE A 103 17.55 -6.55 -3.55
CA ILE A 103 16.32 -6.76 -2.77
C ILE A 103 15.20 -5.99 -3.46
N ASP A 104 14.37 -6.68 -4.22
CA ASP A 104 13.17 -6.16 -4.89
C ASP A 104 11.87 -6.73 -4.30
N PHE A 105 10.73 -6.24 -4.76
CA PHE A 105 9.43 -6.68 -4.27
C PHE A 105 9.18 -8.17 -4.53
N ALA A 106 9.56 -8.68 -5.70
CA ALA A 106 9.35 -10.07 -6.08
C ALA A 106 10.16 -11.03 -5.19
N LEU A 107 11.43 -10.72 -4.93
CA LEU A 107 12.27 -11.49 -4.02
C LEU A 107 11.69 -11.53 -2.61
N VAL A 108 11.27 -10.36 -2.10
CA VAL A 108 10.72 -10.23 -0.75
C VAL A 108 9.39 -10.98 -0.64
N MET A 109 8.52 -10.90 -1.65
CA MET A 109 7.25 -11.64 -1.68
C MET A 109 7.46 -13.15 -1.64
N ARG A 110 8.43 -13.69 -2.40
CA ARG A 110 8.79 -15.12 -2.32
C ARG A 110 9.25 -15.56 -0.93
N ALA A 111 9.91 -14.67 -0.20
CA ALA A 111 10.30 -14.93 1.18
C ALA A 111 9.10 -14.89 2.15
N PHE A 112 8.20 -13.93 1.95
CA PHE A 112 6.99 -13.81 2.77
C PHE A 112 6.09 -15.03 2.69
N LEU A 113 5.87 -15.58 1.50
CA LEU A 113 5.06 -16.80 1.28
C LEU A 113 5.61 -18.05 2.04
N ARG A 114 6.89 -18.01 2.46
CA ARG A 114 7.51 -19.07 3.27
C ARG A 114 7.57 -18.73 4.76
N ALA A 115 7.17 -17.52 5.12
CA ALA A 115 7.23 -17.01 6.48
C ALA A 115 5.91 -17.14 7.24
N ASP A 116 4.89 -17.75 6.61
CA ASP A 116 3.55 -17.97 7.16
C ASP A 116 2.94 -16.69 7.76
N PRO A 117 2.76 -15.64 6.95
CA PRO A 117 2.10 -14.40 7.38
C PRO A 117 0.58 -14.52 7.32
N ASP A 118 -0.13 -13.84 8.19
CA ASP A 118 -1.58 -13.64 8.05
C ASP A 118 -1.86 -12.52 7.04
N ILE A 119 -1.04 -11.45 7.12
CA ILE A 119 -1.23 -10.25 6.30
C ILE A 119 0.09 -9.88 5.61
N ILE A 120 0.00 -9.59 4.32
CA ILE A 120 1.09 -9.10 3.49
C ILE A 120 0.73 -7.71 2.95
N MET A 121 1.62 -6.73 3.09
CA MET A 121 1.48 -5.44 2.41
C MET A 121 2.65 -5.22 1.46
N VAL A 122 2.34 -4.95 0.20
CA VAL A 122 3.29 -4.56 -0.83
C VAL A 122 3.08 -3.09 -1.15
N GLY A 123 4.07 -2.25 -0.89
CA GLY A 123 3.97 -0.80 -1.02
C GLY A 123 3.43 -0.35 -2.37
N GLU A 124 3.79 -1.07 -3.44
CA GLU A 124 3.25 -0.82 -4.78
C GLU A 124 3.33 -2.05 -5.68
N SER A 125 2.36 -2.19 -6.58
CA SER A 125 2.33 -3.21 -7.65
C SER A 125 2.64 -2.55 -8.99
N ARG A 126 3.90 -2.64 -9.45
CA ARG A 126 4.36 -2.01 -10.70
C ARG A 126 4.51 -2.99 -11.85
N ASP A 127 4.74 -4.24 -11.56
CA ASP A 127 5.07 -5.28 -12.53
C ASP A 127 4.18 -6.51 -12.38
N LYS A 128 4.12 -7.29 -13.46
CA LYS A 128 3.31 -8.50 -13.55
C LYS A 128 3.66 -9.53 -12.46
N GLU A 129 4.95 -9.70 -12.17
CA GLU A 129 5.41 -10.71 -11.23
C GLU A 129 4.91 -10.41 -9.82
N THR A 130 5.09 -9.16 -9.35
CA THR A 130 4.60 -8.72 -8.05
C THR A 130 3.08 -8.85 -7.92
N VAL A 131 2.33 -8.47 -8.96
CA VAL A 131 0.86 -8.60 -8.98
C VAL A 131 0.44 -10.07 -8.94
N SER A 132 1.05 -10.92 -9.78
CA SER A 132 0.72 -12.36 -9.83
C SER A 132 0.93 -13.04 -8.47
N MET A 133 2.06 -12.73 -7.80
CA MET A 133 2.32 -13.25 -6.46
C MET A 133 1.33 -12.75 -5.41
N GLY A 134 0.86 -11.51 -5.52
CA GLY A 134 -0.19 -10.97 -4.65
C GLY A 134 -1.53 -11.69 -4.84
N VAL A 135 -1.91 -11.99 -6.10
CA VAL A 135 -3.10 -12.78 -6.42
C VAL A 135 -2.96 -14.21 -5.88
N GLU A 136 -1.83 -14.88 -6.14
CA GLU A 136 -1.56 -16.23 -5.65
C GLU A 136 -1.59 -16.30 -4.12
N ALA A 137 -0.93 -15.36 -3.44
CA ALA A 137 -0.97 -15.26 -1.99
C ALA A 137 -2.39 -15.14 -1.45
N SER A 138 -3.21 -14.30 -2.09
CA SER A 138 -4.59 -14.08 -1.67
C SER A 138 -5.48 -15.31 -1.89
N LEU A 139 -5.27 -16.08 -2.95
CA LEU A 139 -5.99 -17.33 -3.22
C LEU A 139 -5.54 -18.48 -2.31
N THR A 140 -4.32 -18.39 -1.75
CA THR A 140 -3.78 -19.38 -0.82
C THR A 140 -3.99 -19.05 0.65
N GLY A 141 -4.86 -18.08 0.96
CA GLY A 141 -5.34 -17.83 2.32
C GLY A 141 -4.76 -16.60 3.01
N HIS A 142 -3.95 -15.77 2.32
CA HIS A 142 -3.38 -14.57 2.90
C HIS A 142 -4.22 -13.32 2.59
N LEU A 143 -4.27 -12.38 3.51
CA LEU A 143 -4.84 -11.05 3.25
C LEU A 143 -3.74 -10.13 2.70
N VAL A 144 -3.91 -9.69 1.46
CA VAL A 144 -2.89 -8.93 0.73
C VAL A 144 -3.35 -7.51 0.47
N PHE A 145 -2.50 -6.54 0.79
CA PHE A 145 -2.69 -5.12 0.52
C PHE A 145 -1.63 -4.60 -0.44
N SER A 146 -2.03 -3.75 -1.38
CA SER A 146 -1.07 -3.05 -2.24
C SER A 146 -1.59 -1.72 -2.76
N THR A 147 -0.73 -0.97 -3.46
CA THR A 147 -1.13 0.28 -4.10
C THR A 147 -0.97 0.22 -5.62
N LEU A 148 -1.78 1.05 -6.29
CA LEU A 148 -1.69 1.32 -7.71
C LEU A 148 -1.67 2.84 -7.97
N HIS A 149 -0.99 3.22 -9.05
CA HIS A 149 -0.95 4.61 -9.52
C HIS A 149 -1.95 4.83 -10.67
N THR A 150 -3.21 4.53 -10.42
CA THR A 150 -4.34 4.75 -11.33
C THR A 150 -5.28 5.81 -10.77
N ASN A 151 -6.12 6.39 -11.63
CA ASN A 151 -6.98 7.50 -11.24
C ASN A 151 -8.34 7.06 -10.69
N SER A 152 -8.74 5.84 -10.92
CA SER A 152 -10.03 5.31 -10.46
C SER A 152 -9.97 3.81 -10.23
N ALA A 153 -10.96 3.27 -9.52
CA ALA A 153 -11.06 1.82 -9.29
C ALA A 153 -11.30 1.03 -10.59
N PRO A 154 -12.19 1.46 -11.52
CA PRO A 154 -12.31 0.80 -12.82
C PRO A 154 -11.01 0.80 -13.63
N GLU A 155 -10.29 1.92 -13.68
CA GLU A 155 -8.99 2.02 -14.37
C GLU A 155 -7.96 1.06 -13.76
N SER A 156 -8.00 0.85 -12.44
CA SER A 156 -7.13 -0.11 -11.77
C SER A 156 -7.38 -1.55 -12.25
N ILE A 157 -8.65 -1.93 -12.45
CA ILE A 157 -9.01 -3.25 -12.97
C ILE A 157 -8.45 -3.43 -14.37
N VAL A 158 -8.70 -2.46 -15.27
CA VAL A 158 -8.17 -2.50 -16.64
C VAL A 158 -6.64 -2.61 -16.61
N ARG A 159 -5.98 -1.79 -15.79
CA ARG A 159 -4.51 -1.81 -15.68
C ARG A 159 -3.97 -3.17 -15.24
N LEU A 160 -4.62 -3.83 -14.29
CA LEU A 160 -4.21 -5.16 -13.81
C LEU A 160 -4.41 -6.24 -14.88
N LEU A 161 -5.51 -6.18 -15.63
CA LEU A 161 -5.75 -7.06 -16.77
C LEU A 161 -4.72 -6.84 -17.89
N ASP A 162 -4.39 -5.58 -18.21
CA ASP A 162 -3.34 -5.23 -19.19
C ASP A 162 -1.95 -5.73 -18.77
N MET A 163 -1.70 -5.84 -17.47
CA MET A 163 -0.48 -6.47 -16.93
C MET A 163 -0.47 -8.00 -17.09
N GLY A 164 -1.54 -8.57 -17.65
CA GLY A 164 -1.66 -9.99 -17.97
C GLY A 164 -2.15 -10.85 -16.81
N MET A 165 -2.97 -10.28 -15.92
CA MET A 165 -3.67 -11.06 -14.91
C MET A 165 -4.80 -11.85 -15.53
N ASP A 166 -4.93 -13.11 -15.13
CA ASP A 166 -6.09 -13.92 -15.48
C ASP A 166 -7.35 -13.34 -14.83
N PRO A 167 -8.40 -13.02 -15.62
CA PRO A 167 -9.59 -12.35 -15.09
C PRO A 167 -10.33 -13.15 -14.03
N PHE A 168 -10.34 -14.48 -14.12
CA PHE A 168 -11.07 -15.34 -13.19
C PHE A 168 -10.35 -15.41 -11.84
N ASN A 169 -9.05 -15.72 -11.85
CA ASN A 169 -8.24 -15.74 -10.63
C ASN A 169 -8.23 -14.37 -9.94
N PHE A 170 -8.16 -13.29 -10.73
CA PHE A 170 -8.20 -11.95 -10.21
C PHE A 170 -9.56 -11.59 -9.59
N ALA A 171 -10.68 -12.00 -10.23
CA ALA A 171 -12.02 -11.76 -9.69
C ALA A 171 -12.26 -12.49 -8.36
N ASP A 172 -11.75 -13.73 -8.23
CA ASP A 172 -11.86 -14.51 -7.00
C ASP A 172 -10.99 -13.95 -5.87
N ALA A 173 -9.84 -13.38 -6.22
CA ALA A 173 -8.89 -12.80 -5.27
C ALA A 173 -9.34 -11.43 -4.74
N LEU A 174 -9.96 -10.59 -5.60
CA LEU A 174 -10.17 -9.18 -5.32
C LEU A 174 -11.30 -8.93 -4.33
N LEU A 175 -10.97 -8.36 -3.17
CA LEU A 175 -11.94 -7.89 -2.17
C LEU A 175 -12.48 -6.49 -2.49
N GLY A 176 -11.61 -5.62 -2.98
CA GLY A 176 -11.99 -4.24 -3.30
C GLY A 176 -10.84 -3.35 -3.71
N ILE A 177 -11.20 -2.20 -4.27
CA ILE A 177 -10.26 -1.12 -4.65
C ILE A 177 -10.77 0.19 -4.07
N LEU A 178 -9.96 0.82 -3.22
CA LEU A 178 -10.22 2.14 -2.67
C LEU A 178 -9.49 3.19 -3.51
N ALA A 179 -10.23 3.95 -4.30
CA ALA A 179 -9.67 5.10 -5.02
C ALA A 179 -9.78 6.36 -4.18
N GLN A 180 -8.67 7.08 -3.98
CA GLN A 180 -8.65 8.24 -3.11
C GLN A 180 -7.93 9.46 -3.69
N ARG A 181 -8.37 10.63 -3.24
CA ARG A 181 -7.79 11.94 -3.47
C ARG A 181 -7.79 12.73 -2.18
N LEU A 182 -6.84 13.64 -2.02
CA LEU A 182 -6.87 14.62 -0.95
C LEU A 182 -7.43 15.94 -1.47
N ALA A 183 -8.33 16.53 -0.70
CA ALA A 183 -8.82 17.89 -0.91
C ALA A 183 -8.39 18.77 0.27
N LYS A 184 -8.11 20.03 0.00
CA LYS A 184 -7.86 21.00 1.07
C LYS A 184 -9.14 21.29 1.82
N ARG A 185 -9.11 21.15 3.14
CA ARG A 185 -10.20 21.57 4.00
C ARG A 185 -10.04 23.06 4.30
N LEU A 186 -11.14 23.80 4.24
CA LEU A 186 -11.14 25.19 4.66
C LEU A 186 -10.96 25.29 6.18
N CYS A 187 -10.31 26.38 6.62
CA CYS A 187 -10.16 26.68 8.03
C CYS A 187 -11.53 26.75 8.71
N ASP A 188 -11.60 26.38 9.98
CA ASP A 188 -12.84 26.52 10.77
C ASP A 188 -13.24 27.99 10.98
N CYS A 189 -12.28 28.92 10.79
CA CYS A 189 -12.51 30.37 10.80
C CYS A 189 -13.04 30.95 9.46
N LYS A 190 -13.35 30.10 8.46
CA LYS A 190 -13.94 30.56 7.19
C LYS A 190 -15.22 31.34 7.44
N GLN A 191 -15.37 32.48 6.76
CA GLN A 191 -16.64 33.21 6.65
C GLN A 191 -17.31 32.77 5.34
N ALA A 192 -18.65 32.65 5.37
CA ALA A 192 -19.46 32.29 4.19
C ALA A 192 -19.55 33.48 3.22
#